data_ec7275f65459dd3980e9ef6bd8a53a4b
#
_entry.id   ec7275f65459dd3980e9ef6bd8a53a4b
#
_cell.length_a   1.000
_cell.length_b   1.000
_cell.length_c   1.000
_cell.angle_alpha   90.00
_cell.angle_beta   90.00
_cell.angle_gamma   90.00
#
_symmetry.space_group_name_H-M   'P 1'
#
loop_
_entity.id
_entity.type
_entity.pdbx_description
1 polymer ?
#
loop_
_entity_poly.entity_id
_entity_poly.type
_entity_poly.pdbx_seq_one_letter_code
_entity_poly.pdbx_strand_id
1 'polypeptide(L)'
;IQYKSVNGVEANLLSLDIYHFGQTSTKKPVVIYVHGGGFALGDKVNNMTNKQNLFSSLDYILVSINYRLSPEIYSTDPGRVMYPTHHNDVADAVKWVYDNIGNYGGNNQNIALLGHSAGAQLVALIGTSNLFLPTRGINLNVIKGVACIDTEGYDVVARGNENNQVYLNAFGQANTFWFEASPINNLFSGTHYPKFFIAKRGSNTRIGYSNAFISKLQSVGVLVRDVTANQYDHEGIYDAIGASGETIVTVPLKSVFSDWFQ
;
A
#
# COMPACT_ATOMS: atom_id res chain seq x y z
N ILE A 1 -17.78 -5.15 -3.69
CA ILE A 1 -18.44 -4.48 -2.54
C ILE A 1 -18.06 -3.00 -2.57
N GLN A 2 -19.04 -2.11 -2.57
CA GLN A 2 -18.79 -0.66 -2.47
C GLN A 2 -18.53 -0.31 -0.99
N TYR A 3 -17.37 0.27 -0.69
CA TYR A 3 -17.01 0.66 0.68
C TYR A 3 -17.37 2.12 1.02
N LYS A 4 -17.62 2.94 0.00
CA LYS A 4 -17.95 4.37 0.13
C LYS A 4 -18.77 4.83 -1.07
N SER A 5 -19.67 5.77 -0.88
CA SER A 5 -20.39 6.44 -1.96
C SER A 5 -20.07 7.92 -1.98
N VAL A 6 -19.73 8.44 -3.16
CA VAL A 6 -19.48 9.87 -3.40
C VAL A 6 -20.25 10.26 -4.65
N ASN A 7 -21.01 11.35 -4.57
CA ASN A 7 -21.80 11.81 -5.71
C ASN A 7 -20.91 12.13 -6.92
N GLY A 8 -21.28 11.66 -8.10
CA GLY A 8 -20.53 11.84 -9.34
C GLY A 8 -19.28 10.95 -9.49
N VAL A 9 -19.04 10.00 -8.58
CA VAL A 9 -17.95 9.04 -8.66
C VAL A 9 -18.50 7.65 -8.97
N GLU A 10 -17.88 6.97 -9.95
CA GLU A 10 -18.25 5.60 -10.29
C GLU A 10 -18.05 4.65 -9.09
N ALA A 11 -19.07 3.80 -8.84
CA ALA A 11 -19.06 2.89 -7.70
C ALA A 11 -17.86 1.93 -7.68
N ASN A 12 -17.36 1.53 -8.86
CA ASN A 12 -16.17 0.65 -8.97
C ASN A 12 -14.92 1.29 -8.37
N LEU A 13 -14.72 2.60 -8.55
CA LEU A 13 -13.55 3.31 -8.00
C LEU A 13 -13.54 3.37 -6.46
N LEU A 14 -14.67 3.13 -5.81
CA LEU A 14 -14.80 3.12 -4.35
C LEU A 14 -15.30 1.75 -3.87
N SER A 15 -14.72 0.69 -4.43
CA SER A 15 -15.10 -0.69 -4.17
C SER A 15 -13.90 -1.58 -3.84
N LEU A 16 -14.18 -2.72 -3.23
CA LEU A 16 -13.21 -3.75 -2.89
C LEU A 16 -13.76 -5.14 -3.23
N ASP A 17 -12.83 -6.09 -3.40
CA ASP A 17 -13.13 -7.52 -3.57
C ASP A 17 -12.48 -8.31 -2.44
N ILE A 18 -13.22 -9.25 -1.87
CA ILE A 18 -12.74 -10.12 -0.79
C ILE A 18 -12.54 -11.53 -1.35
N TYR A 19 -11.31 -12.00 -1.30
CA TYR A 19 -10.93 -13.36 -1.65
C TYR A 19 -10.70 -14.13 -0.34
N HIS A 20 -11.63 -15.01 0.01
CA HIS A 20 -11.54 -15.87 1.18
C HIS A 20 -11.60 -17.33 0.75
N PHE A 21 -10.80 -18.15 1.42
CA PHE A 21 -10.58 -19.53 1.03
C PHE A 21 -11.01 -20.46 2.18
N GLY A 22 -12.14 -21.12 1.96
CA GLY A 22 -12.72 -22.05 2.93
C GLY A 22 -13.34 -21.40 4.16
N GLN A 23 -14.09 -22.21 4.92
CA GLN A 23 -14.65 -21.83 6.21
C GLN A 23 -13.78 -22.40 7.33
N THR A 24 -13.41 -21.59 8.30
CA THR A 24 -12.71 -22.04 9.51
C THR A 24 -13.40 -21.52 10.76
N SER A 25 -13.26 -22.24 11.87
CA SER A 25 -13.76 -21.81 13.18
C SER A 25 -12.94 -20.67 13.80
N THR A 26 -11.74 -20.39 13.25
CA THR A 26 -10.83 -19.33 13.71
C THR A 26 -10.82 -18.16 12.73
N LYS A 27 -10.76 -16.95 13.26
CA LYS A 27 -10.64 -15.74 12.43
C LYS A 27 -9.25 -15.65 11.79
N LYS A 28 -9.22 -15.43 10.48
CA LYS A 28 -8.00 -15.40 9.66
C LYS A 28 -7.35 -14.03 9.62
N PRO A 29 -6.01 -13.96 9.52
CA PRO A 29 -5.32 -12.71 9.15
C PRO A 29 -5.82 -12.15 7.82
N VAL A 30 -5.73 -10.82 7.68
CA VAL A 30 -6.24 -10.08 6.53
C VAL A 30 -5.12 -9.31 5.86
N VAL A 31 -4.97 -9.44 4.56
CA VAL A 31 -4.06 -8.62 3.75
C VAL A 31 -4.88 -7.74 2.82
N ILE A 32 -4.69 -6.42 2.92
CA ILE A 32 -5.33 -5.45 2.04
C ILE A 32 -4.30 -5.06 0.97
N TYR A 33 -4.64 -5.35 -0.28
CA TYR A 33 -3.82 -5.03 -1.45
C TYR A 33 -4.30 -3.76 -2.13
N VAL A 34 -3.35 -2.86 -2.43
CA VAL A 34 -3.56 -1.58 -3.13
C VAL A 34 -2.75 -1.58 -4.44
N HIS A 35 -3.46 -1.47 -5.56
CA HIS A 35 -2.85 -1.52 -6.89
C HIS A 35 -2.00 -0.29 -7.21
N GLY A 36 -1.08 -0.45 -8.17
CA GLY A 36 -0.26 0.62 -8.75
C GLY A 36 -0.99 1.40 -9.86
N GLY A 37 -0.21 1.93 -10.82
CA GLY A 37 -0.74 2.65 -11.98
C GLY A 37 -0.55 4.17 -11.90
N GLY A 38 0.51 4.64 -11.23
CA GLY A 38 0.88 6.06 -11.18
C GLY A 38 -0.20 6.98 -10.61
N PHE A 39 -1.07 6.46 -9.73
CA PHE A 39 -2.25 7.13 -9.16
C PHE A 39 -3.34 7.47 -10.19
N ALA A 40 -3.17 7.12 -11.46
CA ALA A 40 -4.04 7.53 -12.57
C ALA A 40 -4.67 6.33 -13.30
N LEU A 41 -4.14 5.14 -13.12
CA LEU A 41 -4.57 3.90 -13.78
C LEU A 41 -4.67 2.75 -12.77
N GLY A 42 -5.19 1.60 -13.25
CA GLY A 42 -5.24 0.36 -12.50
C GLY A 42 -6.62 -0.01 -12.00
N ASP A 43 -6.76 -1.24 -11.61
CA ASP A 43 -7.99 -1.79 -11.00
C ASP A 43 -7.65 -2.94 -10.04
N LYS A 44 -8.49 -3.11 -9.02
CA LYS A 44 -8.39 -4.15 -7.99
C LYS A 44 -8.39 -5.59 -8.53
N VAL A 45 -8.87 -5.80 -9.77
CA VAL A 45 -8.90 -7.14 -10.38
C VAL A 45 -7.64 -7.48 -11.18
N ASN A 46 -6.73 -6.51 -11.39
CA ASN A 46 -5.56 -6.71 -12.24
C ASN A 46 -4.55 -7.70 -11.61
N ASN A 47 -4.18 -8.74 -12.38
CA ASN A 47 -3.14 -9.73 -12.05
C ASN A 47 -3.28 -10.35 -10.64
N MET A 48 -4.49 -10.69 -10.23
CA MET A 48 -4.77 -11.17 -8.86
C MET A 48 -4.50 -12.67 -8.67
N THR A 49 -4.38 -13.48 -9.72
CA THR A 49 -4.29 -14.95 -9.62
C THR A 49 -3.13 -15.43 -8.73
N ASN A 50 -1.92 -14.92 -8.96
CA ASN A 50 -0.75 -15.31 -8.16
C ASN A 50 -0.90 -14.89 -6.70
N LYS A 51 -1.44 -13.69 -6.44
CA LYS A 51 -1.70 -13.17 -5.11
C LYS A 51 -2.75 -14.00 -4.38
N GLN A 52 -3.83 -14.38 -5.07
CA GLN A 52 -4.85 -15.28 -4.52
C GLN A 52 -4.25 -16.61 -4.12
N ASN A 53 -3.42 -17.22 -4.98
CA ASN A 53 -2.74 -18.49 -4.70
C ASN A 53 -1.81 -18.36 -3.48
N LEU A 54 -1.05 -17.27 -3.39
CA LEU A 54 -0.16 -16.99 -2.26
C LEU A 54 -0.95 -16.95 -0.94
N PHE A 55 -1.95 -16.06 -0.86
CA PHE A 55 -2.67 -15.84 0.39
C PHE A 55 -3.61 -17.00 0.75
N SER A 56 -4.13 -17.72 -0.25
CA SER A 56 -4.81 -19.00 -0.04
C SER A 56 -3.89 -20.05 0.60
N SER A 57 -2.64 -20.15 0.12
CA SER A 57 -1.66 -21.10 0.68
C SER A 57 -1.25 -20.79 2.13
N LEU A 58 -1.45 -19.56 2.57
CA LEU A 58 -1.19 -19.07 3.94
C LEU A 58 -2.44 -19.11 4.83
N ASP A 59 -3.58 -19.46 4.27
CA ASP A 59 -4.89 -19.39 4.92
C ASP A 59 -5.27 -17.98 5.41
N TYR A 60 -4.92 -16.94 4.63
CA TYR A 60 -5.25 -15.53 4.89
C TYR A 60 -6.38 -15.05 3.99
N ILE A 61 -7.11 -14.05 4.42
CA ILE A 61 -8.07 -13.32 3.57
C ILE A 61 -7.30 -12.23 2.82
N LEU A 62 -7.47 -12.21 1.50
CA LEU A 62 -6.97 -11.14 0.64
C LEU A 62 -8.12 -10.20 0.30
N VAL A 63 -7.92 -8.90 0.51
CA VAL A 63 -8.86 -7.85 0.09
C VAL A 63 -8.14 -6.96 -0.91
N SER A 64 -8.65 -6.86 -2.13
CA SER A 64 -8.11 -5.94 -3.15
C SER A 64 -9.03 -4.74 -3.27
N ILE A 65 -8.46 -3.53 -3.26
CA ILE A 65 -9.24 -2.29 -3.23
C ILE A 65 -8.96 -1.39 -4.43
N ASN A 66 -9.99 -0.70 -4.88
CA ASN A 66 -9.88 0.46 -5.76
C ASN A 66 -9.86 1.76 -4.94
N TYR A 67 -9.43 2.82 -5.55
CA TYR A 67 -9.44 4.21 -5.05
C TYR A 67 -9.62 5.16 -6.23
N ARG A 68 -10.12 6.37 -5.99
CA ARG A 68 -10.27 7.37 -7.06
C ARG A 68 -8.92 7.70 -7.68
N LEU A 69 -8.92 7.85 -9.00
CA LEU A 69 -7.72 8.06 -9.80
C LEU A 69 -7.56 9.53 -10.20
N SER A 70 -6.34 10.02 -10.26
CA SER A 70 -5.98 11.27 -10.93
C SER A 70 -6.26 11.17 -12.43
N PRO A 71 -6.35 12.27 -13.18
CA PRO A 71 -6.39 12.20 -14.64
C PRO A 71 -5.20 11.42 -15.20
N GLU A 72 -5.42 10.65 -16.27
CA GLU A 72 -4.35 9.86 -16.94
C GLU A 72 -3.26 10.76 -17.51
N ILE A 73 -3.65 11.94 -17.99
CA ILE A 73 -2.74 12.96 -18.49
C ILE A 73 -2.54 14.00 -17.38
N TYR A 74 -1.29 14.40 -17.18
CA TYR A 74 -0.95 15.45 -16.23
C TYR A 74 -1.86 16.67 -16.40
N SER A 75 -2.44 17.12 -15.31
CA SER A 75 -3.40 18.21 -15.27
C SER A 75 -3.03 19.22 -14.18
N THR A 76 -3.21 20.49 -14.47
CA THR A 76 -3.09 21.59 -13.50
C THR A 76 -4.42 22.00 -12.88
N ASP A 77 -5.54 21.36 -13.29
CA ASP A 77 -6.87 21.63 -12.72
C ASP A 77 -6.86 21.39 -11.20
N PRO A 78 -7.13 22.41 -10.38
CA PRO A 78 -7.17 22.24 -8.91
C PRO A 78 -8.34 21.34 -8.45
N GLY A 79 -9.38 21.19 -9.29
CA GLY A 79 -10.51 20.31 -9.02
C GLY A 79 -10.27 18.81 -9.32
N ARG A 80 -9.11 18.46 -9.91
CA ARG A 80 -8.79 17.07 -10.20
C ARG A 80 -8.63 16.24 -8.93
N VAL A 81 -8.76 14.93 -9.07
CA VAL A 81 -8.41 14.00 -7.99
C VAL A 81 -6.90 14.06 -7.75
N MET A 82 -6.50 14.44 -6.54
CA MET A 82 -5.12 14.51 -6.08
C MET A 82 -5.07 14.29 -4.56
N TYR A 83 -3.86 14.29 -3.98
CA TYR A 83 -3.68 14.24 -2.53
C TYR A 83 -4.55 15.30 -1.81
N PRO A 84 -5.25 14.93 -0.71
CA PRO A 84 -5.18 13.63 -0.01
C PRO A 84 -6.26 12.62 -0.43
N THR A 85 -6.93 12.80 -1.58
CA THR A 85 -8.11 12.01 -1.98
C THR A 85 -7.80 10.52 -2.08
N HIS A 86 -6.71 10.12 -2.75
CA HIS A 86 -6.29 8.71 -2.88
C HIS A 86 -6.10 8.05 -1.52
N HIS A 87 -5.36 8.70 -0.62
CA HIS A 87 -5.07 8.19 0.72
C HIS A 87 -6.33 8.11 1.59
N ASN A 88 -7.22 9.08 1.47
CA ASN A 88 -8.51 9.05 2.16
C ASN A 88 -9.36 7.87 1.69
N ASP A 89 -9.39 7.58 0.39
CA ASP A 89 -10.15 6.45 -0.13
C ASP A 89 -9.55 5.10 0.34
N VAL A 90 -8.21 4.96 0.32
CA VAL A 90 -7.54 3.78 0.89
C VAL A 90 -7.85 3.65 2.39
N ALA A 91 -7.78 4.74 3.16
CA ALA A 91 -8.09 4.71 4.59
C ALA A 91 -9.56 4.38 4.87
N ASP A 92 -10.49 4.86 4.03
CA ASP A 92 -11.91 4.52 4.11
C ASP A 92 -12.16 3.04 3.78
N ALA A 93 -11.44 2.49 2.80
CA ALA A 93 -11.48 1.05 2.49
C ALA A 93 -10.93 0.21 3.66
N VAL A 94 -9.80 0.61 4.26
CA VAL A 94 -9.26 -0.04 5.48
C VAL A 94 -10.27 0.04 6.62
N LYS A 95 -10.95 1.18 6.79
CA LYS A 95 -12.01 1.33 7.81
C LYS A 95 -13.16 0.38 7.55
N TRP A 96 -13.62 0.27 6.31
CA TRP A 96 -14.67 -0.66 5.95
C TRP A 96 -14.27 -2.11 6.26
N VAL A 97 -13.03 -2.51 5.90
CA VAL A 97 -12.49 -3.84 6.22
C VAL A 97 -12.45 -4.05 7.73
N TYR A 98 -11.93 -3.10 8.49
CA TYR A 98 -11.87 -3.18 9.95
C TYR A 98 -13.25 -3.41 10.57
N ASP A 99 -14.28 -2.73 10.09
CA ASP A 99 -15.63 -2.84 10.63
C ASP A 99 -16.36 -4.13 10.20
N ASN A 100 -16.09 -4.65 9.00
CA ASN A 100 -16.94 -5.65 8.36
C ASN A 100 -16.29 -7.01 8.14
N ILE A 101 -14.95 -7.11 8.13
CA ILE A 101 -14.25 -8.34 7.72
C ILE A 101 -14.54 -9.54 8.63
N GLY A 102 -14.99 -9.28 9.85
CA GLY A 102 -15.46 -10.30 10.77
C GLY A 102 -16.60 -11.15 10.23
N ASN A 103 -17.46 -10.59 9.37
CA ASN A 103 -18.55 -11.28 8.69
C ASN A 103 -18.08 -12.24 7.60
N TYR A 104 -16.82 -12.09 7.18
CA TYR A 104 -16.14 -12.89 6.16
C TYR A 104 -15.08 -13.83 6.77
N GLY A 105 -15.07 -13.99 8.10
CA GLY A 105 -14.11 -14.85 8.81
C GLY A 105 -12.75 -14.19 9.07
N GLY A 106 -12.59 -12.88 8.84
CA GLY A 106 -11.34 -12.17 9.06
C GLY A 106 -11.18 -11.65 10.49
N ASN A 107 -9.93 -11.49 10.91
CA ASN A 107 -9.55 -10.86 12.17
C ASN A 107 -9.19 -9.40 11.92
N ASN A 108 -10.04 -8.48 12.34
CA ASN A 108 -9.81 -7.04 12.19
C ASN A 108 -8.69 -6.48 13.11
N GLN A 109 -8.15 -7.29 14.02
CA GLN A 109 -6.99 -6.93 14.83
C GLN A 109 -5.66 -7.41 14.20
N ASN A 110 -5.73 -8.19 13.11
CA ASN A 110 -4.59 -8.75 12.39
C ASN A 110 -4.67 -8.38 10.91
N ILE A 111 -4.37 -7.12 10.59
CA ILE A 111 -4.38 -6.58 9.23
C ILE A 111 -2.95 -6.25 8.79
N ALA A 112 -2.61 -6.58 7.56
CA ALA A 112 -1.41 -6.08 6.91
C ALA A 112 -1.78 -5.39 5.59
N LEU A 113 -0.95 -4.45 5.18
CA LEU A 113 -1.11 -3.71 3.93
C LEU A 113 -0.05 -4.18 2.93
N LEU A 114 -0.43 -4.33 1.68
CA LEU A 114 0.46 -4.65 0.57
C LEU A 114 0.15 -3.70 -0.59
N GLY A 115 1.17 -3.04 -1.14
CA GLY A 115 1.00 -2.17 -2.28
C GLY A 115 2.12 -2.31 -3.30
N HIS A 116 1.80 -2.07 -4.58
CA HIS A 116 2.76 -2.00 -5.67
C HIS A 116 2.81 -0.58 -6.24
N SER A 117 4.01 -0.07 -6.57
CA SER A 117 4.19 1.22 -7.26
C SER A 117 3.49 2.38 -6.52
N ALA A 118 2.54 3.07 -7.15
CA ALA A 118 1.71 4.09 -6.50
C ALA A 118 0.99 3.53 -5.25
N GLY A 119 0.46 2.30 -5.32
CA GLY A 119 -0.16 1.63 -4.17
C GLY A 119 0.82 1.41 -3.01
N ALA A 120 2.11 1.18 -3.31
CA ALA A 120 3.14 1.07 -2.26
C ALA A 120 3.40 2.40 -1.55
N GLN A 121 3.34 3.53 -2.26
CA GLN A 121 3.39 4.86 -1.64
C GLN A 121 2.16 5.09 -0.76
N LEU A 122 0.95 4.72 -1.26
CA LEU A 122 -0.30 4.87 -0.52
C LEU A 122 -0.25 4.10 0.81
N VAL A 123 0.11 2.82 0.78
CA VAL A 123 0.18 2.01 2.01
C VAL A 123 1.32 2.44 2.94
N ALA A 124 2.44 2.92 2.40
CA ALA A 124 3.54 3.45 3.20
C ALA A 124 3.10 4.67 4.02
N LEU A 125 2.38 5.61 3.40
CA LEU A 125 1.88 6.79 4.11
C LEU A 125 0.77 6.42 5.11
N ILE A 126 -0.14 5.53 4.76
CA ILE A 126 -1.16 5.01 5.70
C ILE A 126 -0.51 4.38 6.93
N GLY A 127 0.60 3.65 6.76
CA GLY A 127 1.33 3.00 7.87
C GLY A 127 2.22 3.93 8.69
N THR A 128 2.53 5.14 8.21
CA THR A 128 3.43 6.08 8.90
C THR A 128 2.76 7.35 9.39
N SER A 129 1.57 7.69 8.91
CA SER A 129 0.89 8.95 9.23
C SER A 129 -0.30 8.75 10.17
N ASN A 130 -0.41 9.66 11.14
CA ASN A 130 -1.55 9.73 12.05
C ASN A 130 -2.79 10.41 11.45
N LEU A 131 -2.71 10.92 10.22
CA LEU A 131 -3.80 11.68 9.58
C LEU A 131 -4.91 10.80 9.01
N PHE A 132 -4.67 9.50 8.82
CA PHE A 132 -5.59 8.65 8.07
C PHE A 132 -6.35 7.65 8.95
N LEU A 133 -5.70 6.63 9.47
CA LEU A 133 -6.38 5.60 10.27
C LEU A 133 -6.80 6.11 11.67
N PRO A 134 -5.97 6.83 12.42
CA PRO A 134 -6.37 7.35 13.73
C PRO A 134 -7.57 8.30 13.69
N THR A 135 -7.68 9.14 12.65
CA THR A 135 -8.85 10.02 12.47
C THR A 135 -10.15 9.27 12.17
N ARG A 136 -10.05 7.98 11.80
CA ARG A 136 -11.17 7.04 11.60
C ARG A 136 -11.41 6.13 12.79
N GLY A 137 -10.75 6.40 13.92
CA GLY A 137 -10.87 5.58 15.12
C GLY A 137 -10.15 4.23 15.07
N ILE A 138 -9.19 4.07 14.15
CA ILE A 138 -8.39 2.86 14.03
C ILE A 138 -7.00 3.11 14.59
N ASN A 139 -6.62 2.35 15.62
CA ASN A 139 -5.26 2.37 16.13
C ASN A 139 -4.31 1.68 15.14
N LEU A 140 -3.15 2.28 14.87
CA LEU A 140 -2.14 1.68 13.99
C LEU A 140 -1.65 0.30 14.46
N ASN A 141 -1.83 -0.05 15.73
CA ASN A 141 -1.46 -1.38 16.26
C ASN A 141 -2.21 -2.55 15.61
N VAL A 142 -3.36 -2.28 14.94
CA VAL A 142 -4.07 -3.33 14.19
C VAL A 142 -3.38 -3.66 12.88
N ILE A 143 -2.55 -2.74 12.35
CA ILE A 143 -1.72 -2.96 11.17
C ILE A 143 -0.42 -3.62 11.63
N LYS A 144 -0.27 -4.91 11.35
CA LYS A 144 0.88 -5.71 11.78
C LYS A 144 2.12 -5.47 10.93
N GLY A 145 1.89 -5.11 9.66
CA GLY A 145 2.98 -4.80 8.74
C GLY A 145 2.50 -4.15 7.45
N VAL A 146 3.44 -3.51 6.78
CA VAL A 146 3.26 -2.83 5.48
C VAL A 146 4.30 -3.35 4.50
N ALA A 147 3.85 -3.96 3.41
CA ALA A 147 4.69 -4.43 2.33
C ALA A 147 4.61 -3.47 1.14
N CYS A 148 5.75 -2.86 0.82
CA CYS A 148 5.90 -1.89 -0.27
C CYS A 148 6.71 -2.53 -1.40
N ILE A 149 6.09 -2.70 -2.56
CA ILE A 149 6.72 -3.31 -3.73
C ILE A 149 7.01 -2.23 -4.77
N ASP A 150 8.28 -1.96 -4.99
CA ASP A 150 8.84 -1.11 -6.05
C ASP A 150 8.21 0.28 -6.19
N THR A 151 8.38 1.12 -5.19
CA THR A 151 8.06 2.55 -5.28
C THR A 151 9.29 3.43 -5.03
N GLU A 152 9.27 4.64 -5.56
CA GLU A 152 10.20 5.73 -5.26
C GLU A 152 9.51 6.89 -4.50
N GLY A 153 8.23 6.68 -4.14
CA GLY A 153 7.35 7.71 -3.55
C GLY A 153 7.47 7.89 -2.05
N TYR A 154 8.54 7.42 -1.42
CA TYR A 154 8.74 7.61 0.01
C TYR A 154 9.07 9.06 0.39
N ASP A 155 9.63 9.82 -0.56
CA ASP A 155 9.92 11.24 -0.45
C ASP A 155 9.28 12.00 -1.62
N VAL A 156 8.05 12.48 -1.43
CA VAL A 156 7.31 13.26 -2.42
C VAL A 156 7.97 14.62 -2.65
N VAL A 157 8.67 15.18 -1.65
CA VAL A 157 9.42 16.44 -1.80
C VAL A 157 10.52 16.28 -2.85
N ALA A 158 11.30 15.19 -2.75
CA ALA A 158 12.35 14.91 -3.72
C ALA A 158 11.76 14.72 -5.13
N ARG A 159 10.67 13.94 -5.26
CA ARG A 159 10.02 13.69 -6.56
C ARG A 159 9.45 14.97 -7.18
N GLY A 160 8.81 15.83 -6.37
CA GLY A 160 8.28 17.11 -6.82
C GLY A 160 9.39 18.07 -7.28
N ASN A 161 10.50 18.16 -6.54
CA ASN A 161 11.65 18.98 -6.89
C ASN A 161 12.35 18.52 -8.19
N GLU A 162 12.24 17.25 -8.54
CA GLU A 162 12.71 16.70 -9.82
C GLU A 162 11.72 16.91 -10.97
N ASN A 163 10.63 17.61 -10.74
CA ASN A 163 9.56 17.83 -11.72
C ASN A 163 8.97 16.52 -12.27
N ASN A 164 8.93 15.47 -11.45
CA ASN A 164 8.34 14.20 -11.85
C ASN A 164 6.82 14.35 -12.06
N GLN A 165 6.38 14.22 -13.32
CA GLN A 165 4.99 14.54 -13.71
C GLN A 165 3.96 13.65 -13.03
N VAL A 166 4.27 12.38 -12.74
CA VAL A 166 3.39 11.46 -12.00
C VAL A 166 3.10 12.02 -10.60
N TYR A 167 4.15 12.48 -9.91
CA TYR A 167 4.00 13.03 -8.56
C TYR A 167 3.36 14.42 -8.58
N LEU A 168 3.71 15.27 -9.53
CA LEU A 168 3.07 16.59 -9.68
C LEU A 168 1.57 16.46 -9.99
N ASN A 169 1.17 15.44 -10.77
CA ASN A 169 -0.24 15.17 -11.05
C ASN A 169 -0.98 14.70 -9.78
N ALA A 170 -0.39 13.79 -9.03
CA ALA A 170 -1.03 13.18 -7.86
C ALA A 170 -0.97 14.05 -6.59
N PHE A 171 0.05 14.91 -6.42
CA PHE A 171 0.30 15.67 -5.19
C PHE A 171 0.28 17.19 -5.36
N GLY A 172 0.05 17.68 -6.59
CA GLY A 172 0.02 19.10 -6.91
C GLY A 172 1.38 19.69 -7.26
N GLN A 173 1.39 20.86 -7.87
CA GLN A 173 2.60 21.60 -8.28
C GLN A 173 3.24 22.37 -7.13
N ALA A 174 2.43 22.81 -6.17
CA ALA A 174 2.93 23.52 -4.99
C ALA A 174 3.40 22.51 -3.94
N ASN A 175 4.50 22.81 -3.28
CA ASN A 175 5.08 21.99 -2.22
C ASN A 175 4.24 21.92 -0.92
N THR A 176 3.07 22.54 -0.91
CA THR A 176 2.19 22.67 0.26
C THR A 176 1.89 21.33 0.92
N PHE A 177 1.69 20.28 0.13
CA PHE A 177 1.34 18.94 0.63
C PHE A 177 2.48 17.93 0.57
N TRP A 178 3.59 18.24 -0.13
CA TRP A 178 4.62 17.25 -0.40
C TRP A 178 5.29 16.71 0.87
N PHE A 179 5.52 17.59 1.85
CA PHE A 179 6.12 17.20 3.12
C PHE A 179 5.23 16.21 3.88
N GLU A 180 3.95 16.56 4.05
CA GLU A 180 2.96 15.72 4.73
C GLU A 180 2.70 14.40 3.97
N ALA A 181 2.68 14.45 2.64
CA ALA A 181 2.46 13.31 1.76
C ALA A 181 3.67 12.37 1.66
N SER A 182 4.82 12.74 2.23
CA SER A 182 6.05 11.93 2.21
C SER A 182 6.08 10.96 3.40
N PRO A 183 5.99 9.64 3.21
CA PRO A 183 6.11 8.66 4.29
C PRO A 183 7.34 8.86 5.17
N ILE A 184 8.48 9.20 4.58
CA ILE A 184 9.75 9.42 5.29
C ILE A 184 9.69 10.57 6.30
N ASN A 185 8.85 11.58 6.07
CA ASN A 185 8.71 12.75 6.92
C ASN A 185 7.72 12.55 8.08
N ASN A 186 6.99 11.43 8.08
CA ASN A 186 6.00 11.09 9.11
C ASN A 186 6.57 10.15 10.18
N LEU A 187 7.89 9.98 10.26
CA LEU A 187 8.55 9.06 11.17
C LEU A 187 9.26 9.80 12.31
N PHE A 188 8.76 9.59 13.54
CA PHE A 188 9.24 10.25 14.75
C PHE A 188 9.60 9.21 15.82
N SER A 189 10.66 9.47 16.58
CA SER A 189 11.06 8.60 17.70
C SER A 189 9.97 8.54 18.78
N GLY A 190 9.80 7.36 19.38
CA GLY A 190 8.79 7.15 20.41
C GLY A 190 7.36 6.92 19.91
N THR A 191 7.14 6.93 18.60
CA THR A 191 5.86 6.59 17.97
C THR A 191 5.86 5.11 17.57
N HIS A 192 4.74 4.43 17.77
CA HIS A 192 4.57 3.05 17.29
C HIS A 192 4.21 3.04 15.81
N TYR A 193 4.97 2.25 15.04
CA TYR A 193 4.71 1.99 13.63
C TYR A 193 4.63 0.49 13.36
N PRO A 194 3.88 0.04 12.33
CA PRO A 194 3.92 -1.35 11.87
C PRO A 194 5.32 -1.74 11.38
N LYS A 195 5.58 -3.04 11.30
CA LYS A 195 6.78 -3.58 10.63
C LYS A 195 6.72 -3.30 9.13
N PHE A 196 7.88 -3.23 8.45
CA PHE A 196 7.92 -2.99 7.01
C PHE A 196 8.64 -4.10 6.25
N PHE A 197 8.13 -4.39 5.04
CA PHE A 197 8.82 -5.13 4.00
C PHE A 197 8.95 -4.24 2.76
N ILE A 198 10.16 -4.14 2.18
CA ILE A 198 10.42 -3.29 1.03
C ILE A 198 11.12 -4.12 -0.05
N ALA A 199 10.44 -4.34 -1.18
CA ALA A 199 11.05 -4.87 -2.39
C ALA A 199 11.41 -3.71 -3.30
N LYS A 200 12.68 -3.59 -3.65
CA LYS A 200 13.25 -2.50 -4.45
C LYS A 200 14.01 -3.02 -5.65
N ARG A 201 14.11 -2.23 -6.70
CA ARG A 201 14.82 -2.55 -7.95
C ARG A 201 15.22 -1.30 -8.73
N GLY A 202 15.97 -1.51 -9.81
CA GLY A 202 16.29 -0.49 -10.81
C GLY A 202 17.63 0.20 -10.59
N SER A 203 17.73 1.46 -11.00
CA SER A 203 18.97 2.22 -10.89
C SER A 203 19.39 2.48 -9.43
N ASN A 204 20.67 2.78 -9.23
CA ASN A 204 21.18 3.17 -7.90
C ASN A 204 20.41 4.35 -7.31
N THR A 205 19.99 5.30 -8.13
CA THR A 205 19.17 6.43 -7.69
C THR A 205 17.82 5.95 -7.17
N ARG A 206 17.12 5.10 -7.92
CA ARG A 206 15.82 4.55 -7.54
C ARG A 206 15.92 3.73 -6.25
N ILE A 207 16.91 2.84 -6.16
CA ILE A 207 17.20 2.07 -4.94
C ILE A 207 17.56 3.00 -3.78
N GLY A 208 18.23 4.12 -4.05
CA GLY A 208 18.59 5.13 -3.07
C GLY A 208 17.42 5.71 -2.30
N TYR A 209 16.28 5.95 -2.96
CA TYR A 209 15.04 6.42 -2.28
C TYR A 209 14.51 5.37 -1.30
N SER A 210 14.50 4.12 -1.71
CA SER A 210 14.10 3.02 -0.82
C SER A 210 15.05 2.90 0.37
N ASN A 211 16.36 2.98 0.15
CA ASN A 211 17.38 2.90 1.20
C ASN A 211 17.27 4.07 2.20
N ALA A 212 16.99 5.28 1.73
CA ALA A 212 16.76 6.43 2.61
C ALA A 212 15.55 6.20 3.53
N PHE A 213 14.45 5.68 2.99
CA PHE A 213 13.26 5.35 3.79
C PHE A 213 13.53 4.20 4.77
N ILE A 214 14.22 3.12 4.34
CA ILE A 214 14.65 2.01 5.22
C ILE A 214 15.49 2.55 6.39
N SER A 215 16.50 3.38 6.10
CA SER A 215 17.35 3.97 7.13
C SER A 215 16.55 4.83 8.11
N LYS A 216 15.58 5.59 7.62
CA LYS A 216 14.72 6.41 8.48
C LYS A 216 13.80 5.56 9.35
N LEU A 217 13.19 4.50 8.83
CA LEU A 217 12.40 3.53 9.60
C LEU A 217 13.24 2.91 10.73
N GLN A 218 14.44 2.42 10.40
CA GLN A 218 15.36 1.82 11.36
C GLN A 218 15.80 2.83 12.44
N SER A 219 16.03 4.08 12.06
CA SER A 219 16.46 5.14 13.01
C SER A 219 15.40 5.47 14.08
N VAL A 220 14.14 5.12 13.84
CA VAL A 220 13.05 5.27 14.82
C VAL A 220 12.60 3.93 15.43
N GLY A 221 13.40 2.86 15.23
CA GLY A 221 13.19 1.56 15.87
C GLY A 221 12.23 0.63 15.14
N VAL A 222 11.83 0.94 13.88
CA VAL A 222 10.95 0.07 13.10
C VAL A 222 11.73 -1.11 12.52
N LEU A 223 11.18 -2.32 12.66
CA LEU A 223 11.74 -3.51 12.03
C LEU A 223 11.44 -3.50 10.52
N VAL A 224 12.50 -3.56 9.73
CA VAL A 224 12.43 -3.57 8.28
C VAL A 224 13.14 -4.81 7.73
N ARG A 225 12.49 -5.51 6.83
CA ARG A 225 13.12 -6.50 5.95
C ARG A 225 13.03 -5.99 4.51
N ASP A 226 14.10 -6.11 3.75
CA ASP A 226 14.12 -5.66 2.37
C ASP A 226 14.77 -6.69 1.43
N VAL A 227 14.43 -6.58 0.15
CA VAL A 227 15.02 -7.36 -0.94
C VAL A 227 15.30 -6.44 -2.13
N THR A 228 16.37 -6.76 -2.87
CA THR A 228 16.66 -6.13 -4.15
C THR A 228 16.39 -7.13 -5.26
N ALA A 229 15.51 -6.77 -6.18
CA ALA A 229 14.92 -7.64 -7.21
C ALA A 229 15.23 -7.11 -8.63
N ASN A 230 16.52 -6.84 -8.93
CA ASN A 230 16.96 -6.23 -10.19
C ASN A 230 16.79 -7.12 -11.43
N GLN A 231 16.46 -8.40 -11.26
CA GLN A 231 16.12 -9.30 -12.38
C GLN A 231 14.74 -9.01 -12.98
N TYR A 232 13.91 -8.22 -12.29
CA TYR A 232 12.58 -7.84 -12.76
C TYR A 232 12.56 -6.40 -13.27
N ASP A 233 11.70 -6.12 -14.25
CA ASP A 233 11.23 -4.77 -14.53
C ASP A 233 10.09 -4.36 -13.58
N HIS A 234 9.47 -3.20 -13.83
CA HIS A 234 8.45 -2.64 -12.93
C HIS A 234 7.19 -3.50 -12.83
N GLU A 235 6.75 -4.06 -13.94
CA GLU A 235 5.60 -4.96 -13.97
C GLU A 235 5.98 -6.38 -13.56
N GLY A 236 7.18 -6.84 -13.94
CA GLY A 236 7.67 -8.17 -13.57
C GLY A 236 7.79 -8.39 -12.06
N ILE A 237 8.20 -7.38 -11.28
CA ILE A 237 8.23 -7.51 -9.82
C ILE A 237 6.81 -7.59 -9.22
N TYR A 238 5.85 -6.96 -9.85
CA TYR A 238 4.44 -7.07 -9.50
C TYR A 238 3.88 -8.47 -9.76
N ASP A 239 4.20 -9.03 -10.93
CA ASP A 239 3.79 -10.38 -11.34
C ASP A 239 4.49 -11.47 -10.51
N ALA A 240 5.67 -11.19 -9.99
CA ALA A 240 6.42 -12.08 -9.10
C ALA A 240 5.71 -12.34 -7.77
N ILE A 241 4.83 -11.46 -7.30
CA ILE A 241 4.12 -11.61 -6.03
C ILE A 241 3.20 -12.85 -6.07
N GLY A 242 3.62 -13.93 -5.43
CA GLY A 242 2.88 -15.18 -5.37
C GLY A 242 3.07 -16.11 -6.57
N ALA A 243 3.95 -15.76 -7.53
CA ALA A 243 4.24 -16.62 -8.65
C ALA A 243 4.90 -17.94 -8.19
N SER A 244 4.51 -19.03 -8.85
CA SER A 244 5.02 -20.37 -8.50
C SER A 244 6.53 -20.47 -8.71
N GLY A 245 7.25 -20.95 -7.72
CA GLY A 245 8.72 -21.09 -7.74
C GLY A 245 9.49 -19.78 -7.60
N GLU A 246 8.81 -18.64 -7.43
CA GLU A 246 9.47 -17.35 -7.27
C GLU A 246 10.06 -17.22 -5.85
N THR A 247 11.36 -16.93 -5.76
CA THR A 247 12.12 -16.99 -4.49
C THR A 247 12.64 -15.63 -4.00
N ILE A 248 12.70 -14.63 -4.86
CA ILE A 248 13.33 -13.34 -4.54
C ILE A 248 12.37 -12.40 -3.81
N VAL A 249 11.12 -12.36 -4.24
CA VAL A 249 10.06 -11.51 -3.66
C VAL A 249 9.10 -12.35 -2.83
N THR A 250 8.55 -13.41 -3.40
CA THR A 250 7.47 -14.21 -2.79
C THR A 250 7.93 -14.94 -1.53
N VAL A 251 9.11 -15.59 -1.54
CA VAL A 251 9.57 -16.33 -0.35
C VAL A 251 9.84 -15.41 0.84
N PRO A 252 10.59 -14.30 0.71
CA PRO A 252 10.73 -13.34 1.80
C PRO A 252 9.41 -12.72 2.23
N LEU A 253 8.51 -12.41 1.28
CA LEU A 253 7.18 -11.86 1.56
C LEU A 253 6.33 -12.83 2.40
N LYS A 254 6.29 -14.12 2.03
CA LYS A 254 5.65 -15.17 2.85
C LYS A 254 6.19 -15.22 4.27
N SER A 255 7.51 -15.17 4.42
CA SER A 255 8.16 -15.21 5.73
C SER A 255 7.73 -14.02 6.59
N VAL A 256 7.77 -12.78 6.06
CA VAL A 256 7.39 -11.61 6.86
C VAL A 256 5.91 -11.61 7.23
N PHE A 257 5.01 -12.04 6.35
CA PHE A 257 3.59 -12.16 6.69
C PHE A 257 3.37 -13.18 7.81
N SER A 258 4.06 -14.32 7.76
CA SER A 258 4.01 -15.33 8.84
C SER A 258 4.50 -14.74 10.16
N ASP A 259 5.60 -13.98 10.15
CA ASP A 259 6.18 -13.32 11.34
C ASP A 259 5.29 -12.17 11.89
N TRP A 260 4.50 -11.52 11.04
CA TRP A 260 3.64 -10.40 11.44
C TRP A 260 2.37 -10.87 12.15
N PHE A 261 1.89 -12.06 11.83
CA PHE A 261 0.61 -12.58 12.31
C PHE A 261 0.72 -13.65 13.41
N GLN A 262 1.95 -13.85 13.93
CA GLN A 262 2.19 -14.70 15.11
C GLN A 262 1.74 -14.10 16.43
#